data_e301fd4a5c7cff744552e0ddebe89d2a
#
_entry.id   e301fd4a5c7cff744552e0ddebe89d2a
#
_cell.length_a   1.000
_cell.length_b   1.000
_cell.length_c   1.000
_cell.angle_alpha   90.00
_cell.angle_beta   90.00
_cell.angle_gamma   90.00
#
_symmetry.space_group_name_H-M   'P 1'
#
loop_
_entity.id
_entity.type
_entity.pdbx_description
1 polymer ?
#
loop_
_entity_poly.entity_id
_entity_poly.type
_entity_poly.pdbx_seq_one_letter_code
_entity_poly.pdbx_strand_id
1 'polypeptide(L)'
;MRKTLLALLPAVVFLLGTVTAQAEETSRSFTDDLGRSVSIPAKPKRIVTLHDIDLTIPLIELGVTPVGSHGRMGTDGKPYLRSSAILTGVDFDNSDIAYIGSINADLEAIVALKPDLILTEPDRPTPIEKLEQIAPTVAIDNTKDGAPHIYKMLAELTGTEERLAVLDRRYRAQIDALKASVDTGTITVSVFQPLNGKISVYHTYRALGRVLRDAGFRFPAIIHAIPEGDRIEISAERLPELDADIIFDPYRSDTGTSPQAEIDMMEAVMPGFCDFLKACRNDRYILLPREEAISNSYAALSLMVSAVQSHLTVRPSTEK
;
A
#
# COMPACT_ATOMS: atom_id res chain seq x y z
N MET A 1 -71.71 33.11 59.29
CA MET A 1 -70.23 32.87 59.47
C MET A 1 -69.85 31.61 58.71
N ARG A 2 -69.26 31.76 57.51
CA ARG A 2 -68.77 30.69 56.66
C ARG A 2 -67.20 30.73 56.71
N LYS A 3 -66.61 29.67 57.25
CA LYS A 3 -65.14 29.49 57.27
C LYS A 3 -64.73 28.76 55.99
N THR A 4 -63.97 29.43 55.19
CA THR A 4 -63.34 28.86 53.95
C THR A 4 -62.03 28.23 54.35
N LEU A 5 -61.86 26.92 54.13
CA LEU A 5 -60.65 26.16 54.33
C LEU A 5 -59.84 26.25 52.98
N LEU A 6 -58.65 26.80 53.06
CA LEU A 6 -57.69 26.84 51.94
C LEU A 6 -56.84 25.56 52.05
N ALA A 7 -56.89 24.69 51.04
CA ALA A 7 -56.06 23.49 50.97
C ALA A 7 -54.77 23.86 50.17
N LEU A 8 -53.59 23.75 50.79
CA LEU A 8 -52.30 23.82 50.13
C LEU A 8 -51.96 22.43 49.55
N LEU A 9 -51.81 22.38 48.23
CA LEU A 9 -51.18 21.22 47.54
C LEU A 9 -49.66 21.42 47.54
N PRO A 10 -48.83 20.43 47.87
CA PRO A 10 -47.39 20.49 47.66
C PRO A 10 -47.09 20.13 46.21
N ALA A 11 -46.38 21.02 45.49
CA ALA A 11 -45.82 20.76 44.17
C ALA A 11 -44.59 19.86 44.33
N VAL A 12 -44.66 18.59 43.88
CA VAL A 12 -43.51 17.70 43.78
C VAL A 12 -42.80 18.02 42.47
N VAL A 13 -41.65 18.67 42.57
CA VAL A 13 -40.74 18.89 41.44
C VAL A 13 -39.94 17.63 41.17
N PHE A 14 -40.28 16.90 40.09
CA PHE A 14 -39.45 15.80 39.56
C PHE A 14 -38.24 16.38 38.86
N LEU A 15 -37.05 16.36 39.46
CA LEU A 15 -35.79 16.55 38.76
C LEU A 15 -35.52 15.30 37.90
N LEU A 16 -35.78 15.41 36.59
CA LEU A 16 -35.31 14.48 35.59
C LEU A 16 -33.81 14.71 35.41
N GLY A 17 -32.98 13.97 36.14
CA GLY A 17 -31.56 13.87 35.88
C GLY A 17 -31.35 13.19 34.54
N THR A 18 -30.90 13.93 33.53
CA THR A 18 -30.40 13.36 32.28
C THR A 18 -29.09 12.62 32.57
N VAL A 19 -29.15 11.31 32.74
CA VAL A 19 -27.99 10.44 32.72
C VAL A 19 -27.49 10.42 31.28
N THR A 20 -26.48 11.24 30.98
CA THR A 20 -25.67 11.06 29.78
C THR A 20 -24.91 9.76 29.96
N ALA A 21 -25.40 8.68 29.37
CA ALA A 21 -24.65 7.45 29.22
C ALA A 21 -23.43 7.79 28.33
N GLN A 22 -22.29 8.04 28.97
CA GLN A 22 -21.01 8.05 28.31
C GLN A 22 -20.77 6.60 27.91
N ALA A 23 -20.90 6.31 26.61
CA ALA A 23 -20.55 4.99 26.09
C ALA A 23 -19.05 4.81 26.43
N GLU A 24 -18.76 3.90 27.37
CA GLU A 24 -17.41 3.44 27.64
C GLU A 24 -16.86 2.96 26.30
N GLU A 25 -15.86 3.62 25.76
CA GLU A 25 -15.12 3.14 24.59
C GLU A 25 -14.46 1.83 24.99
N THR A 26 -15.08 0.72 24.61
CA THR A 26 -14.53 -0.60 24.90
C THR A 26 -13.23 -0.74 24.13
N SER A 27 -12.14 -1.01 24.86
CA SER A 27 -10.85 -1.35 24.29
C SER A 27 -10.71 -2.86 24.11
N ARG A 28 -9.86 -3.26 23.15
CA ARG A 28 -9.46 -4.66 22.96
C ARG A 28 -7.96 -4.77 22.75
N SER A 29 -7.41 -5.93 23.06
CA SER A 29 -6.02 -6.23 22.78
C SER A 29 -5.83 -6.61 21.31
N PHE A 30 -4.77 -6.12 20.69
CA PHE A 30 -4.33 -6.46 19.36
C PHE A 30 -2.83 -6.77 19.35
N THR A 31 -2.42 -7.86 18.73
CA THR A 31 -1.00 -8.20 18.60
C THR A 31 -0.49 -7.70 17.25
N ASP A 32 0.50 -6.81 17.28
CA ASP A 32 1.11 -6.25 16.07
C ASP A 32 2.27 -7.10 15.53
N ASP A 33 2.84 -6.68 14.41
CA ASP A 33 3.91 -7.41 13.73
C ASP A 33 5.26 -7.39 14.46
N LEU A 34 5.42 -6.54 15.47
CA LEU A 34 6.55 -6.57 16.41
C LEU A 34 6.32 -7.51 17.59
N GLY A 35 5.17 -8.23 17.63
CA GLY A 35 4.78 -9.11 18.72
C GLY A 35 4.31 -8.37 19.97
N ARG A 36 4.02 -7.06 19.88
CA ARG A 36 3.53 -6.26 21.00
C ARG A 36 2.00 -6.41 21.14
N SER A 37 1.53 -6.50 22.38
CA SER A 37 0.10 -6.45 22.71
C SER A 37 -0.29 -5.00 22.94
N VAL A 38 -1.05 -4.42 22.01
CA VAL A 38 -1.49 -3.02 22.03
C VAL A 38 -2.96 -2.97 22.42
N SER A 39 -3.31 -2.14 23.43
CA SER A 39 -4.70 -1.86 23.78
C SER A 39 -5.26 -0.81 22.84
N ILE A 40 -6.18 -1.17 21.95
CA ILE A 40 -6.76 -0.31 20.94
C ILE A 40 -8.28 -0.13 21.17
N PRO A 41 -8.93 0.94 20.67
CA PRO A 41 -10.37 1.03 20.63
C PRO A 41 -10.99 -0.17 19.90
N ALA A 42 -12.12 -0.67 20.37
CA ALA A 42 -12.82 -1.77 19.69
C ALA A 42 -13.23 -1.39 18.24
N LYS A 43 -13.49 -0.10 18.01
CA LYS A 43 -13.82 0.47 16.70
C LYS A 43 -13.08 1.81 16.54
N PRO A 44 -11.86 1.82 16.05
CA PRO A 44 -11.10 3.07 15.79
C PRO A 44 -11.85 3.95 14.78
N LYS A 45 -11.87 5.26 15.03
CA LYS A 45 -12.56 6.24 14.19
C LYS A 45 -11.65 7.32 13.64
N ARG A 46 -10.56 7.59 14.34
CA ARG A 46 -9.63 8.67 13.99
C ARG A 46 -8.23 8.10 13.78
N ILE A 47 -8.10 7.39 12.66
CA ILE A 47 -6.88 6.67 12.32
C ILE A 47 -5.91 7.62 11.62
N VAL A 48 -4.65 7.62 12.05
CA VAL A 48 -3.52 8.26 11.37
C VAL A 48 -2.58 7.19 10.84
N THR A 49 -2.06 7.38 9.62
CA THR A 49 -1.19 6.42 8.95
C THR A 49 0.16 7.03 8.59
N LEU A 50 1.24 6.31 8.88
CA LEU A 50 2.61 6.76 8.59
C LEU A 50 3.18 6.21 7.28
N HIS A 51 2.33 5.67 6.40
CA HIS A 51 2.72 5.29 5.04
C HIS A 51 1.52 5.38 4.08
N ASP A 52 1.70 6.10 2.98
CA ASP A 52 0.64 6.36 2.00
C ASP A 52 0.26 5.10 1.19
N ILE A 53 1.22 4.44 0.54
CA ILE A 53 0.92 3.32 -0.36
C ILE A 53 0.65 1.98 0.34
N ASP A 54 1.16 1.78 1.56
CA ASP A 54 1.04 0.49 2.25
C ASP A 54 -0.01 0.50 3.37
N LEU A 55 -0.45 1.69 3.83
CA LEU A 55 -1.45 1.80 4.91
C LEU A 55 -2.66 2.65 4.51
N THR A 56 -2.44 3.84 3.91
CA THR A 56 -3.53 4.77 3.57
C THR A 56 -4.39 4.23 2.44
N ILE A 57 -3.78 3.85 1.31
CA ILE A 57 -4.52 3.29 0.16
C ILE A 57 -5.31 2.04 0.56
N PRO A 58 -4.73 1.05 1.26
CA PRO A 58 -5.46 -0.10 1.76
C PRO A 58 -6.67 0.25 2.65
N LEU A 59 -6.52 1.20 3.57
CA LEU A 59 -7.65 1.65 4.40
C LEU A 59 -8.79 2.24 3.55
N ILE A 60 -8.45 3.11 2.58
CA ILE A 60 -9.43 3.71 1.67
C ILE A 60 -10.18 2.61 0.90
N GLU A 61 -9.50 1.60 0.38
CA GLU A 61 -10.13 0.48 -0.32
C GLU A 61 -11.02 -0.38 0.58
N LEU A 62 -10.68 -0.48 1.87
CA LEU A 62 -11.51 -1.12 2.88
C LEU A 62 -12.72 -0.26 3.31
N GLY A 63 -12.83 0.98 2.81
CA GLY A 63 -13.91 1.90 3.11
C GLY A 63 -13.68 2.74 4.38
N VAL A 64 -12.44 2.84 4.84
CA VAL A 64 -12.04 3.61 6.02
C VAL A 64 -11.13 4.75 5.60
N THR A 65 -11.59 5.99 5.73
CA THR A 65 -10.77 7.18 5.43
C THR A 65 -9.99 7.59 6.68
N PRO A 66 -8.64 7.57 6.65
CA PRO A 66 -7.85 8.06 7.79
C PRO A 66 -8.00 9.59 7.94
N VAL A 67 -7.81 10.11 9.16
CA VAL A 67 -7.86 11.56 9.41
C VAL A 67 -6.54 12.25 9.08
N GLY A 68 -5.45 11.50 8.91
CA GLY A 68 -4.14 12.01 8.52
C GLY A 68 -3.27 10.91 7.93
N SER A 69 -2.40 11.29 7.01
CA SER A 69 -1.51 10.39 6.29
C SER A 69 -0.15 11.02 6.01
N HIS A 70 0.89 10.20 6.04
CA HIS A 70 2.12 10.50 5.32
C HIS A 70 1.82 10.63 3.82
N GLY A 71 2.63 11.44 3.13
CA GLY A 71 2.58 11.61 1.69
C GLY A 71 3.93 12.05 1.15
N ARG A 72 3.91 12.70 0.01
CA ARG A 72 5.08 13.35 -0.58
C ARG A 72 4.78 14.82 -0.82
N MET A 73 5.83 15.61 -0.99
CA MET A 73 5.71 16.99 -1.41
C MET A 73 6.05 17.08 -2.90
N GLY A 74 5.12 17.59 -3.69
CA GLY A 74 5.33 17.84 -5.11
C GLY A 74 6.28 19.01 -5.37
N THR A 75 6.75 19.12 -6.60
CA THR A 75 7.61 20.24 -7.03
C THR A 75 6.87 21.57 -7.03
N ASP A 76 5.55 21.54 -7.04
CA ASP A 76 4.65 22.70 -6.90
C ASP A 76 4.41 23.12 -5.44
N GLY A 77 5.03 22.43 -4.48
CA GLY A 77 4.88 22.69 -3.05
C GLY A 77 3.60 22.15 -2.44
N LYS A 78 2.81 21.36 -3.17
CA LYS A 78 1.59 20.72 -2.64
C LYS A 78 1.88 19.27 -2.21
N PRO A 79 1.27 18.82 -1.09
CA PRO A 79 1.35 17.43 -0.71
C PRO A 79 0.49 16.55 -1.62
N TYR A 80 0.92 15.29 -1.84
CA TYR A 80 0.16 14.28 -2.55
C TYR A 80 0.38 12.90 -1.95
N LEU A 81 -0.61 12.01 -2.15
CA LEU A 81 -0.54 10.59 -1.84
C LEU A 81 -0.06 9.84 -3.10
N ARG A 82 1.08 9.15 -3.01
CA ARG A 82 1.64 8.44 -4.18
C ARG A 82 0.62 7.48 -4.78
N SER A 83 0.31 7.66 -6.06
CA SER A 83 -0.64 6.84 -6.85
C SER A 83 -2.06 6.73 -6.29
N SER A 84 -2.38 7.36 -5.16
CA SER A 84 -3.70 7.20 -4.54
C SER A 84 -4.82 7.76 -5.43
N ALA A 85 -4.61 8.90 -6.07
CA ALA A 85 -5.56 9.46 -7.04
C ALA A 85 -5.86 8.49 -8.20
N ILE A 86 -4.85 7.75 -8.68
CA ILE A 86 -5.00 6.74 -9.75
C ILE A 86 -5.69 5.49 -9.23
N LEU A 87 -5.30 5.00 -8.05
CA LEU A 87 -5.76 3.73 -7.51
C LEU A 87 -7.11 3.81 -6.83
N THR A 88 -7.42 4.94 -6.18
CA THR A 88 -8.62 5.10 -5.34
C THR A 88 -9.48 6.31 -5.70
N GLY A 89 -8.97 7.26 -6.49
CA GLY A 89 -9.62 8.54 -6.74
C GLY A 89 -9.47 9.56 -5.61
N VAL A 90 -8.69 9.25 -4.56
CA VAL A 90 -8.55 10.08 -3.35
C VAL A 90 -7.13 10.63 -3.23
N ASP A 91 -7.02 11.93 -2.92
CA ASP A 91 -5.76 12.59 -2.57
C ASP A 91 -6.04 13.67 -1.50
N PHE A 92 -5.00 14.37 -1.04
CA PHE A 92 -5.14 15.44 -0.05
C PHE A 92 -6.01 16.62 -0.53
N ASP A 93 -5.98 16.93 -1.82
CA ASP A 93 -6.71 18.06 -2.40
C ASP A 93 -8.21 17.81 -2.59
N ASN A 94 -8.66 16.56 -2.53
CA ASN A 94 -10.05 16.17 -2.73
C ASN A 94 -10.63 15.36 -1.56
N SER A 95 -9.99 15.39 -0.40
CA SER A 95 -10.42 14.68 0.81
C SER A 95 -10.12 15.48 2.08
N ASP A 96 -10.66 15.00 3.22
CA ASP A 96 -10.38 15.55 4.55
C ASP A 96 -9.13 14.95 5.21
N ILE A 97 -8.31 14.21 4.49
CA ILE A 97 -7.07 13.61 4.98
C ILE A 97 -6.02 14.71 5.16
N ALA A 98 -5.54 14.91 6.39
CA ALA A 98 -4.48 15.86 6.66
C ALA A 98 -3.10 15.30 6.30
N TYR A 99 -2.24 16.12 5.70
CA TYR A 99 -0.84 15.80 5.50
C TYR A 99 -0.07 15.91 6.82
N ILE A 100 0.64 14.85 7.23
CA ILE A 100 1.38 14.77 8.49
C ILE A 100 2.89 14.51 8.29
N GLY A 101 3.44 14.92 7.17
CA GLY A 101 4.84 14.74 6.83
C GLY A 101 5.09 13.67 5.78
N SER A 102 6.35 13.47 5.43
CA SER A 102 6.80 12.48 4.44
C SER A 102 7.54 11.31 5.13
N ILE A 103 8.86 11.38 5.20
CA ILE A 103 9.69 10.32 5.82
C ILE A 103 9.58 10.40 7.35
N ASN A 104 9.73 11.61 7.90
CA ASN A 104 9.55 11.88 9.33
C ASN A 104 8.12 12.38 9.58
N ALA A 105 7.51 11.91 10.67
CA ALA A 105 6.19 12.36 11.06
C ALA A 105 6.26 13.75 11.71
N ASP A 106 5.30 14.60 11.36
CA ASP A 106 5.02 15.83 12.09
C ASP A 106 4.15 15.49 13.30
N LEU A 107 4.79 15.36 14.46
CA LEU A 107 4.12 14.97 15.70
C LEU A 107 3.10 16.03 16.17
N GLU A 108 3.34 17.31 15.92
CA GLU A 108 2.39 18.38 16.28
C GLU A 108 1.12 18.30 15.41
N ALA A 109 1.28 18.07 14.12
CA ALA A 109 0.15 17.83 13.22
C ALA A 109 -0.66 16.57 13.65
N ILE A 110 0.02 15.48 14.04
CA ILE A 110 -0.65 14.27 14.53
C ILE A 110 -1.44 14.56 15.81
N VAL A 111 -0.86 15.24 16.80
CA VAL A 111 -1.54 15.61 18.05
C VAL A 111 -2.79 16.45 17.78
N ALA A 112 -2.70 17.42 16.84
CA ALA A 112 -3.83 18.28 16.49
C ALA A 112 -5.02 17.48 15.91
N LEU A 113 -4.76 16.36 15.26
CA LEU A 113 -5.78 15.45 14.71
C LEU A 113 -6.49 14.62 15.79
N LYS A 114 -5.97 14.55 17.02
CA LYS A 114 -6.52 13.75 18.14
C LYS A 114 -6.87 12.33 17.67
N PRO A 115 -5.88 11.56 17.18
CA PRO A 115 -6.12 10.19 16.73
C PRO A 115 -6.51 9.28 17.90
N ASP A 116 -7.29 8.25 17.62
CA ASP A 116 -7.57 7.16 18.54
C ASP A 116 -6.77 5.88 18.18
N LEU A 117 -6.14 5.87 17.01
CA LEU A 117 -5.21 4.84 16.56
C LEU A 117 -4.17 5.43 15.60
N ILE A 118 -2.92 5.03 15.75
CA ILE A 118 -1.83 5.33 14.81
C ILE A 118 -1.35 4.01 14.19
N LEU A 119 -1.21 3.99 12.86
CA LEU A 119 -0.65 2.87 12.11
C LEU A 119 0.71 3.27 11.55
N THR A 120 1.71 2.42 11.76
CA THR A 120 3.08 2.62 11.28
C THR A 120 3.66 1.32 10.75
N GLU A 121 4.89 1.37 10.25
CA GLU A 121 5.68 0.21 9.85
C GLU A 121 6.92 0.09 10.75
N PRO A 122 7.49 -1.12 10.92
CA PRO A 122 8.62 -1.34 11.81
C PRO A 122 9.88 -0.52 11.48
N ASP A 123 10.09 -0.23 10.19
CA ASP A 123 11.28 0.44 9.64
C ASP A 123 11.13 1.97 9.51
N ARG A 124 10.01 2.56 10.00
CA ARG A 124 9.81 4.00 9.91
C ARG A 124 10.72 4.76 10.86
N PRO A 125 11.31 5.91 10.42
CA PRO A 125 12.26 6.67 11.23
C PRO A 125 11.68 7.25 12.51
N THR A 126 10.37 7.50 12.57
CA THR A 126 9.70 8.04 13.76
C THR A 126 9.58 6.94 14.82
N PRO A 127 10.23 7.06 15.99
CA PRO A 127 10.15 6.04 17.03
C PRO A 127 8.73 5.80 17.52
N ILE A 128 8.38 4.54 17.68
CA ILE A 128 7.02 4.11 18.09
C ILE A 128 6.69 4.68 19.49
N GLU A 129 7.65 4.73 20.38
CA GLU A 129 7.48 5.25 21.74
C GLU A 129 7.06 6.73 21.77
N LYS A 130 7.40 7.51 20.73
CA LYS A 130 6.92 8.89 20.59
C LYS A 130 5.47 8.93 20.09
N LEU A 131 5.11 8.02 19.22
CA LEU A 131 3.74 7.90 18.70
C LEU A 131 2.78 7.41 19.80
N GLU A 132 3.21 6.48 20.63
CA GLU A 132 2.43 5.94 21.78
C GLU A 132 2.12 6.99 22.85
N GLN A 133 2.88 8.09 22.91
CA GLN A 133 2.54 9.23 23.77
C GLN A 133 1.32 10.01 23.27
N ILE A 134 0.93 9.81 22.00
CA ILE A 134 -0.20 10.49 21.37
C ILE A 134 -1.43 9.59 21.34
N ALA A 135 -1.27 8.36 20.85
CA ALA A 135 -2.36 7.37 20.75
C ALA A 135 -1.80 5.94 20.67
N PRO A 136 -2.62 4.90 20.92
CA PRO A 136 -2.25 3.52 20.65
C PRO A 136 -1.67 3.38 19.25
N THR A 137 -0.48 2.74 19.14
CA THR A 137 0.27 2.64 17.90
C THR A 137 0.51 1.18 17.53
N VAL A 138 0.06 0.77 16.35
CA VAL A 138 0.19 -0.58 15.79
C VAL A 138 1.18 -0.55 14.63
N ALA A 139 2.16 -1.45 14.67
CA ALA A 139 3.11 -1.65 13.58
C ALA A 139 2.67 -2.80 12.67
N ILE A 140 2.62 -2.55 11.36
CA ILE A 140 2.29 -3.52 10.32
C ILE A 140 3.50 -3.67 9.40
N ASP A 141 4.01 -4.88 9.27
CA ASP A 141 5.20 -5.18 8.47
C ASP A 141 4.80 -5.43 7.01
N ASN A 142 5.11 -4.49 6.14
CA ASN A 142 4.80 -4.53 4.71
C ASN A 142 5.63 -5.56 3.93
N THR A 143 6.66 -6.15 4.53
CA THR A 143 7.50 -7.20 3.91
C THR A 143 6.93 -8.60 4.09
N LYS A 144 6.01 -8.79 5.05
CA LYS A 144 5.30 -10.05 5.27
C LYS A 144 4.19 -10.22 4.25
N ASP A 145 4.32 -11.13 3.32
CA ASP A 145 3.28 -11.48 2.30
C ASP A 145 2.59 -10.29 1.58
N GLY A 146 3.09 -9.05 1.73
CA GLY A 146 2.60 -7.86 1.06
C GLY A 146 1.12 -7.54 1.31
N ALA A 147 0.35 -7.25 0.24
CA ALA A 147 -1.05 -6.83 0.34
C ALA A 147 -1.95 -7.78 1.15
N PRO A 148 -1.95 -9.11 0.97
CA PRO A 148 -2.81 -10.01 1.75
C PRO A 148 -2.63 -9.87 3.26
N HIS A 149 -1.38 -9.77 3.73
CA HIS A 149 -1.08 -9.58 5.14
C HIS A 149 -1.56 -8.22 5.68
N ILE A 150 -1.17 -7.14 4.97
CA ILE A 150 -1.55 -5.77 5.36
C ILE A 150 -3.08 -5.64 5.47
N TYR A 151 -3.80 -6.10 4.45
CA TYR A 151 -5.28 -6.00 4.46
C TYR A 151 -5.93 -6.85 5.53
N LYS A 152 -5.38 -8.02 5.84
CA LYS A 152 -5.87 -8.85 6.95
C LYS A 152 -5.75 -8.09 8.27
N MET A 153 -4.59 -7.50 8.55
CA MET A 153 -4.35 -6.72 9.76
C MET A 153 -5.28 -5.50 9.83
N LEU A 154 -5.39 -4.74 8.73
CA LEU A 154 -6.23 -3.55 8.67
C LEU A 154 -7.72 -3.89 8.78
N ALA A 155 -8.19 -4.96 8.13
CA ALA A 155 -9.57 -5.40 8.22
C ALA A 155 -9.94 -5.82 9.64
N GLU A 156 -9.07 -6.56 10.33
CA GLU A 156 -9.25 -6.93 11.73
C GLU A 156 -9.26 -5.69 12.64
N LEU A 157 -8.38 -4.70 12.39
CA LEU A 157 -8.34 -3.45 13.15
C LEU A 157 -9.62 -2.63 13.01
N THR A 158 -10.22 -2.63 11.83
CA THR A 158 -11.34 -1.75 11.47
C THR A 158 -12.70 -2.43 11.35
N GLY A 159 -12.75 -3.77 11.46
CA GLY A 159 -13.98 -4.56 11.30
C GLY A 159 -14.50 -4.57 9.87
N THR A 160 -13.60 -4.65 8.88
CA THR A 160 -13.93 -4.58 7.44
C THR A 160 -13.62 -5.88 6.67
N GLU A 161 -13.67 -7.02 7.35
CA GLU A 161 -13.34 -8.35 6.79
C GLU A 161 -14.25 -8.72 5.62
N GLU A 162 -15.52 -8.32 5.64
CA GLU A 162 -16.45 -8.55 4.53
C GLU A 162 -16.00 -7.81 3.27
N ARG A 163 -15.53 -6.56 3.42
CA ARG A 163 -14.99 -5.78 2.30
C ARG A 163 -13.72 -6.42 1.76
N LEU A 164 -12.81 -6.83 2.63
CA LEU A 164 -11.61 -7.56 2.24
C LEU A 164 -11.95 -8.82 1.42
N ALA A 165 -12.94 -9.61 1.86
CA ALA A 165 -13.35 -10.80 1.15
C ALA A 165 -13.87 -10.50 -0.29
N VAL A 166 -14.46 -9.33 -0.52
CA VAL A 166 -14.86 -8.89 -1.87
C VAL A 166 -13.63 -8.58 -2.73
N LEU A 167 -12.67 -7.83 -2.20
CA LEU A 167 -11.44 -7.46 -2.90
C LEU A 167 -10.62 -8.71 -3.28
N ASP A 168 -10.43 -9.63 -2.35
CA ASP A 168 -9.69 -10.88 -2.56
C ASP A 168 -10.34 -11.77 -3.63
N ARG A 169 -11.68 -11.99 -3.57
CA ARG A 169 -12.38 -12.75 -4.61
C ARG A 169 -12.23 -12.12 -5.99
N ARG A 170 -12.29 -10.79 -6.09
CA ARG A 170 -12.11 -10.07 -7.37
C ARG A 170 -10.71 -10.30 -7.91
N TYR A 171 -9.68 -10.15 -7.08
CA TYR A 171 -8.30 -10.36 -7.49
C TYR A 171 -8.05 -11.81 -7.95
N ARG A 172 -8.51 -12.81 -7.19
CA ARG A 172 -8.38 -14.23 -7.58
C ARG A 172 -9.03 -14.51 -8.93
N ALA A 173 -10.23 -13.99 -9.15
CA ALA A 173 -10.90 -14.14 -10.44
C ALA A 173 -10.09 -13.53 -11.61
N GLN A 174 -9.39 -12.41 -11.39
CA GLN A 174 -8.51 -11.81 -12.39
C GLN A 174 -7.27 -12.68 -12.66
N ILE A 175 -6.64 -13.23 -11.62
CA ILE A 175 -5.52 -14.18 -11.78
C ILE A 175 -5.95 -15.44 -12.53
N ASP A 176 -7.12 -16.01 -12.21
CA ASP A 176 -7.65 -17.18 -12.91
C ASP A 176 -7.91 -16.87 -14.40
N ALA A 177 -8.46 -15.69 -14.70
CA ALA A 177 -8.66 -15.24 -16.09
C ALA A 177 -7.33 -15.06 -16.84
N LEU A 178 -6.30 -14.52 -16.18
CA LEU A 178 -4.97 -14.40 -16.76
C LEU A 178 -4.38 -15.77 -17.10
N LYS A 179 -4.43 -16.73 -16.16
CA LYS A 179 -3.97 -18.12 -16.36
C LYS A 179 -4.74 -18.85 -17.48
N ALA A 180 -6.02 -18.57 -17.62
CA ALA A 180 -6.84 -19.15 -18.66
C ALA A 180 -6.54 -18.57 -20.06
N SER A 181 -5.99 -17.34 -20.13
CA SER A 181 -5.69 -16.66 -21.39
C SER A 181 -4.35 -17.04 -21.99
N VAL A 182 -3.38 -17.48 -21.18
CA VAL A 182 -2.02 -17.83 -21.62
C VAL A 182 -1.39 -18.83 -20.65
N ASP A 183 -0.56 -19.74 -21.19
CA ASP A 183 0.25 -20.67 -20.39
C ASP A 183 1.44 -19.92 -19.75
N THR A 184 1.17 -19.27 -18.63
CA THR A 184 2.17 -18.49 -17.87
C THR A 184 3.33 -19.33 -17.37
N GLY A 185 3.10 -20.63 -17.12
CA GLY A 185 4.12 -21.57 -16.65
C GLY A 185 5.25 -21.86 -17.65
N THR A 186 5.09 -21.44 -18.91
CA THR A 186 6.13 -21.53 -19.95
C THR A 186 6.92 -20.25 -20.16
N ILE A 187 6.47 -19.13 -19.57
CA ILE A 187 7.03 -17.78 -19.77
C ILE A 187 7.93 -17.42 -18.60
N THR A 188 9.17 -17.04 -18.89
CA THR A 188 10.11 -16.51 -17.89
C THR A 188 9.98 -14.98 -17.82
N VAL A 189 9.94 -14.44 -16.59
CA VAL A 189 9.84 -13.00 -16.34
C VAL A 189 10.89 -12.54 -15.35
N SER A 190 11.38 -11.30 -15.51
CA SER A 190 12.23 -10.62 -14.54
C SER A 190 11.67 -9.25 -14.21
N VAL A 191 11.91 -8.79 -12.97
CA VAL A 191 11.63 -7.42 -12.54
C VAL A 191 12.87 -6.91 -11.82
N PHE A 192 13.45 -5.82 -12.33
CA PHE A 192 14.61 -5.17 -11.74
C PHE A 192 14.64 -3.68 -12.09
N GLN A 193 15.50 -2.93 -11.42
CA GLN A 193 15.69 -1.49 -11.65
C GLN A 193 17.15 -1.11 -11.56
N PRO A 194 17.63 -0.13 -12.36
CA PRO A 194 18.90 0.52 -12.11
C PRO A 194 18.79 1.38 -10.84
N LEU A 195 19.76 1.26 -9.95
CA LEU A 195 19.82 2.05 -8.73
C LEU A 195 21.27 2.25 -8.28
N ASN A 196 21.70 3.51 -8.16
CA ASN A 196 23.04 3.87 -7.66
C ASN A 196 24.20 3.16 -8.38
N GLY A 197 24.11 3.03 -9.71
CA GLY A 197 25.13 2.36 -10.53
C GLY A 197 25.14 0.83 -10.43
N LYS A 198 24.12 0.24 -9.83
CA LYS A 198 23.89 -1.20 -9.71
C LYS A 198 22.49 -1.56 -10.19
N ILE A 199 22.17 -2.86 -10.16
CA ILE A 199 20.86 -3.38 -10.51
C ILE A 199 20.22 -3.93 -9.24
N SER A 200 19.09 -3.35 -8.84
CA SER A 200 18.27 -3.83 -7.72
C SER A 200 17.31 -4.93 -8.19
N VAL A 201 17.38 -6.08 -7.55
CA VAL A 201 16.59 -7.26 -7.86
C VAL A 201 15.86 -7.72 -6.61
N TYR A 202 14.57 -7.99 -6.71
CA TYR A 202 13.72 -8.37 -5.58
C TYR A 202 13.26 -9.82 -5.73
N HIS A 203 13.11 -10.54 -4.61
CA HIS A 203 12.38 -11.81 -4.63
C HIS A 203 10.97 -11.62 -5.17
N THR A 204 10.24 -10.67 -4.60
CA THR A 204 8.90 -10.28 -5.04
C THR A 204 8.83 -8.77 -5.15
N TYR A 205 8.67 -8.26 -6.37
CA TYR A 205 8.53 -6.81 -6.59
C TYR A 205 7.10 -6.36 -6.27
N ARG A 206 6.75 -6.37 -4.99
CA ARG A 206 5.46 -5.95 -4.43
C ARG A 206 4.24 -6.34 -5.31
N ALA A 207 3.33 -5.40 -5.69
CA ALA A 207 2.13 -5.73 -6.47
C ALA A 207 2.47 -6.41 -7.81
N LEU A 208 3.41 -5.89 -8.59
CA LEU A 208 3.79 -6.49 -9.87
C LEU A 208 4.36 -7.89 -9.68
N GLY A 209 5.34 -8.05 -8.79
CA GLY A 209 5.95 -9.35 -8.52
C GLY A 209 4.95 -10.35 -7.94
N ARG A 210 4.02 -9.89 -7.11
CA ARG A 210 2.93 -10.72 -6.58
C ARG A 210 2.03 -11.25 -7.69
N VAL A 211 1.57 -10.40 -8.59
CA VAL A 211 0.75 -10.82 -9.76
C VAL A 211 1.49 -11.85 -10.61
N LEU A 212 2.77 -11.62 -10.89
CA LEU A 212 3.57 -12.56 -11.69
C LEU A 212 3.72 -13.93 -11.00
N ARG A 213 3.92 -13.96 -9.67
CA ARG A 213 4.00 -15.21 -8.90
C ARG A 213 2.64 -15.92 -8.81
N ASP A 214 1.58 -15.22 -8.46
CA ASP A 214 0.23 -15.78 -8.33
C ASP A 214 -0.30 -16.30 -9.68
N ALA A 215 0.07 -15.65 -10.78
CA ALA A 215 -0.20 -16.11 -12.12
C ALA A 215 0.66 -17.31 -12.57
N GLY A 216 1.71 -17.67 -11.82
CA GLY A 216 2.52 -18.85 -12.09
C GLY A 216 3.60 -18.66 -13.14
N PHE A 217 4.06 -17.44 -13.39
CA PHE A 217 5.24 -17.18 -14.25
C PHE A 217 6.52 -17.79 -13.67
N ARG A 218 7.47 -18.08 -14.54
CA ARG A 218 8.80 -18.55 -14.16
C ARG A 218 9.72 -17.36 -13.94
N PHE A 219 10.68 -17.52 -13.03
CA PHE A 219 11.72 -16.50 -12.76
C PHE A 219 13.10 -17.10 -12.97
N PRO A 220 14.12 -16.31 -13.36
CA PRO A 220 15.50 -16.74 -13.37
C PRO A 220 15.97 -17.26 -12.01
N ALA A 221 16.95 -18.20 -12.02
CA ALA A 221 17.46 -18.85 -10.81
C ALA A 221 17.97 -17.85 -9.76
N ILE A 222 18.59 -16.76 -10.20
CA ILE A 222 19.11 -15.71 -9.31
C ILE A 222 17.97 -15.06 -8.48
N ILE A 223 16.79 -14.89 -9.04
CA ILE A 223 15.61 -14.33 -8.33
C ILE A 223 15.05 -15.35 -7.33
N HIS A 224 15.03 -16.64 -7.68
CA HIS A 224 14.62 -17.69 -6.75
C HIS A 224 15.56 -17.86 -5.55
N ALA A 225 16.83 -17.51 -5.69
CA ALA A 225 17.83 -17.60 -4.63
C ALA A 225 17.71 -16.46 -3.60
N ILE A 226 16.97 -15.40 -3.89
CA ILE A 226 16.73 -14.28 -2.95
C ILE A 226 15.71 -14.77 -1.90
N PRO A 227 15.95 -14.58 -0.59
CA PRO A 227 14.95 -14.89 0.43
C PRO A 227 13.66 -14.10 0.21
N GLU A 228 12.52 -14.69 0.58
CA GLU A 228 11.23 -14.00 0.49
C GLU A 228 11.23 -12.73 1.35
N GLY A 229 10.71 -11.63 0.80
CA GLY A 229 10.72 -10.32 1.43
C GLY A 229 11.99 -9.49 1.16
N ASP A 230 13.07 -10.14 0.71
CA ASP A 230 14.37 -9.50 0.51
C ASP A 230 14.60 -8.99 -0.93
N ARG A 231 15.68 -8.23 -1.06
CA ARG A 231 16.27 -7.78 -2.31
C ARG A 231 17.79 -7.91 -2.27
N ILE A 232 18.39 -7.99 -3.45
CA ILE A 232 19.84 -7.91 -3.62
C ILE A 232 20.19 -6.80 -4.61
N GLU A 233 21.43 -6.31 -4.54
CA GLU A 233 22.03 -5.48 -5.56
C GLU A 233 23.12 -6.27 -6.28
N ILE A 234 23.06 -6.30 -7.59
CA ILE A 234 24.06 -6.98 -8.43
C ILE A 234 24.82 -5.97 -9.27
N SER A 235 26.04 -6.33 -9.66
CA SER A 235 26.84 -5.57 -10.61
C SER A 235 26.36 -5.77 -12.05
N ALA A 236 26.73 -4.85 -12.95
CA ALA A 236 26.32 -4.87 -14.34
C ALA A 236 26.67 -6.18 -15.06
N GLU A 237 27.83 -6.80 -14.74
CA GLU A 237 28.32 -8.03 -15.38
C GLU A 237 27.39 -9.23 -15.13
N ARG A 238 26.56 -9.16 -14.08
CA ARG A 238 25.59 -10.21 -13.74
C ARG A 238 24.22 -10.00 -14.39
N LEU A 239 24.00 -8.91 -15.12
CA LEU A 239 22.73 -8.64 -15.81
C LEU A 239 22.26 -9.82 -16.69
N PRO A 240 23.14 -10.56 -17.42
CA PRO A 240 22.70 -11.73 -18.19
C PRO A 240 22.00 -12.83 -17.37
N GLU A 241 22.24 -12.90 -16.05
CA GLU A 241 21.56 -13.86 -15.18
C GLU A 241 20.07 -13.52 -14.96
N LEU A 242 19.66 -12.29 -15.31
CA LEU A 242 18.28 -11.81 -15.24
C LEU A 242 17.55 -11.87 -16.58
N ASP A 243 18.18 -12.37 -17.66
CA ASP A 243 17.54 -12.45 -18.97
C ASP A 243 16.29 -13.36 -18.93
N ALA A 244 15.23 -12.91 -19.60
CA ALA A 244 13.91 -13.51 -19.53
C ALA A 244 13.15 -13.32 -20.85
N ASP A 245 11.99 -13.97 -20.99
CA ASP A 245 11.09 -13.74 -22.13
C ASP A 245 10.48 -12.34 -22.07
N ILE A 246 10.22 -11.85 -20.86
CA ILE A 246 9.71 -10.49 -20.60
C ILE A 246 10.47 -9.90 -19.41
N ILE A 247 10.90 -8.67 -19.54
CA ILE A 247 11.51 -7.90 -18.47
C ILE A 247 10.63 -6.68 -18.18
N PHE A 248 10.35 -6.47 -16.91
CA PHE A 248 9.68 -5.27 -16.41
C PHE A 248 10.70 -4.41 -15.67
N ASP A 249 10.80 -3.15 -16.07
CA ASP A 249 11.66 -2.14 -15.44
C ASP A 249 10.78 -0.94 -15.02
N PRO A 250 10.40 -0.87 -13.74
CA PRO A 250 9.51 0.18 -13.26
C PRO A 250 10.22 1.51 -13.06
N TYR A 251 9.76 2.57 -13.74
CA TYR A 251 10.30 3.93 -13.65
C TYR A 251 9.53 4.83 -12.67
N ARG A 252 10.19 5.83 -12.10
CA ARG A 252 9.60 6.75 -11.11
C ARG A 252 8.73 7.83 -11.75
N SER A 253 7.44 7.54 -11.91
CA SER A 253 6.47 8.49 -12.44
C SER A 253 6.12 9.63 -11.46
N ASP A 254 6.20 9.38 -10.16
CA ASP A 254 5.89 10.33 -9.09
C ASP A 254 6.84 11.53 -9.02
N THR A 255 8.06 11.38 -9.51
CA THR A 255 9.07 12.45 -9.58
C THR A 255 9.19 13.09 -10.96
N GLY A 256 8.29 12.74 -11.88
CA GLY A 256 8.33 13.22 -13.26
C GLY A 256 9.43 12.57 -14.11
N THR A 257 10.04 11.49 -13.64
CA THR A 257 10.98 10.70 -14.44
C THR A 257 10.24 10.07 -15.62
N SER A 258 10.79 10.19 -16.83
CA SER A 258 10.21 9.58 -18.03
C SER A 258 10.67 8.14 -18.21
N PRO A 259 9.95 7.31 -18.98
CA PRO A 259 10.44 5.99 -19.39
C PRO A 259 11.84 6.06 -20.05
N GLN A 260 12.12 7.09 -20.85
CA GLN A 260 13.42 7.25 -21.46
C GLN A 260 14.53 7.49 -20.44
N ALA A 261 14.25 8.24 -19.38
CA ALA A 261 15.26 8.47 -18.32
C ALA A 261 15.60 7.18 -17.56
N GLU A 262 14.68 6.23 -17.43
CA GLU A 262 14.97 4.89 -16.86
C GLU A 262 15.88 4.09 -17.78
N ILE A 263 15.64 4.11 -19.09
CA ILE A 263 16.53 3.51 -20.09
C ILE A 263 17.93 4.14 -20.02
N ASP A 264 18.03 5.47 -19.92
CA ASP A 264 19.31 6.17 -19.82
C ASP A 264 20.05 5.78 -18.53
N MET A 265 19.33 5.52 -17.42
CA MET A 265 19.94 5.00 -16.19
C MET A 265 20.46 3.57 -16.37
N MET A 266 19.74 2.70 -17.08
CA MET A 266 20.22 1.35 -17.41
C MET A 266 21.43 1.39 -18.33
N GLU A 267 21.44 2.26 -19.35
CA GLU A 267 22.60 2.48 -20.22
C GLU A 267 23.82 2.98 -19.45
N ALA A 268 23.61 3.82 -18.43
CA ALA A 268 24.70 4.26 -17.55
C ALA A 268 25.26 3.14 -16.66
N VAL A 269 24.44 2.16 -16.27
CA VAL A 269 24.87 0.98 -15.49
C VAL A 269 25.53 -0.05 -16.41
N MET A 270 24.94 -0.34 -17.56
CA MET A 270 25.42 -1.34 -18.52
C MET A 270 25.20 -0.85 -19.96
N PRO A 271 26.21 -0.17 -20.56
CA PRO A 271 26.11 0.28 -21.94
C PRO A 271 25.80 -0.86 -22.91
N GLY A 272 24.83 -0.66 -23.79
CA GLY A 272 24.39 -1.65 -24.77
C GLY A 272 23.64 -2.84 -24.15
N PHE A 273 23.02 -2.67 -23.00
CA PHE A 273 22.30 -3.77 -22.29
C PHE A 273 21.23 -4.43 -23.14
N CYS A 274 20.59 -3.71 -24.04
CA CYS A 274 19.58 -4.25 -24.95
C CYS A 274 20.15 -5.09 -26.09
N ASP A 275 21.43 -5.06 -26.37
CA ASP A 275 22.04 -5.84 -27.47
C ASP A 275 22.04 -7.34 -27.17
N PHE A 276 22.11 -7.75 -25.91
CA PHE A 276 22.20 -9.16 -25.53
C PHE A 276 20.95 -9.70 -24.79
N LEU A 277 20.11 -8.85 -24.21
CA LEU A 277 18.91 -9.32 -23.53
C LEU A 277 17.85 -9.81 -24.53
N LYS A 278 17.35 -11.03 -24.32
CA LYS A 278 16.30 -11.64 -25.16
C LYS A 278 15.03 -10.78 -25.19
N ALA A 279 14.63 -10.25 -24.02
CA ALA A 279 13.45 -9.40 -23.91
C ALA A 279 13.55 -8.15 -24.80
N CYS A 280 14.70 -7.46 -24.82
CA CYS A 280 14.91 -6.29 -25.70
C CYS A 280 14.80 -6.65 -27.17
N ARG A 281 15.48 -7.73 -27.61
CA ARG A 281 15.46 -8.16 -29.02
C ARG A 281 14.07 -8.56 -29.52
N ASN A 282 13.16 -8.84 -28.60
CA ASN A 282 11.77 -9.26 -28.90
C ASN A 282 10.73 -8.18 -28.56
N ASP A 283 11.15 -6.91 -28.36
CA ASP A 283 10.29 -5.80 -27.94
C ASP A 283 9.49 -6.10 -26.67
N ARG A 284 10.12 -6.81 -25.71
CA ARG A 284 9.52 -7.23 -24.43
C ARG A 284 10.28 -6.73 -23.21
N TYR A 285 11.04 -5.65 -23.34
CA TYR A 285 11.56 -4.84 -22.24
C TYR A 285 10.53 -3.74 -21.95
N ILE A 286 9.80 -3.87 -20.83
CA ILE A 286 8.57 -3.12 -20.57
C ILE A 286 8.79 -2.16 -19.42
N LEU A 287 8.56 -0.89 -19.68
CA LEU A 287 8.60 0.17 -18.68
C LEU A 287 7.20 0.40 -18.10
N LEU A 288 7.09 0.36 -16.79
CA LEU A 288 5.84 0.58 -16.05
C LEU A 288 6.00 1.67 -14.99
N PRO A 289 4.95 2.44 -14.68
CA PRO A 289 4.97 3.34 -13.54
C PRO A 289 5.24 2.58 -12.23
N ARG A 290 6.29 3.01 -11.52
CA ARG A 290 6.80 2.30 -10.34
C ARG A 290 5.82 2.36 -9.17
N GLU A 291 5.19 3.49 -8.93
CA GLU A 291 4.43 3.70 -7.71
C GLU A 291 3.18 2.80 -7.65
N GLU A 292 2.56 2.52 -8.80
CA GLU A 292 1.50 1.54 -8.93
C GLU A 292 2.04 0.10 -8.80
N ALA A 293 3.20 -0.18 -9.38
CA ALA A 293 3.82 -1.52 -9.34
C ALA A 293 4.27 -1.92 -7.92
N ILE A 294 4.59 -0.94 -7.05
CA ILE A 294 5.02 -1.19 -5.67
C ILE A 294 3.93 -1.02 -4.62
N SER A 295 2.75 -0.53 -4.97
CA SER A 295 1.67 -0.35 -3.99
C SER A 295 1.14 -1.70 -3.52
N ASN A 296 1.18 -1.95 -2.20
CA ASN A 296 0.57 -3.14 -1.61
C ASN A 296 -0.96 -2.94 -1.46
N SER A 297 -1.66 -2.80 -2.60
CA SER A 297 -3.11 -2.60 -2.64
C SER A 297 -3.81 -3.49 -3.67
N TYR A 298 -5.08 -3.82 -3.44
CA TYR A 298 -5.86 -4.63 -4.39
C TYR A 298 -6.12 -3.88 -5.69
N ALA A 299 -6.23 -2.55 -5.67
CA ALA A 299 -6.31 -1.73 -6.88
C ALA A 299 -5.03 -1.84 -7.70
N ALA A 300 -3.86 -1.77 -7.06
CA ALA A 300 -2.58 -1.96 -7.72
C ALA A 300 -2.43 -3.39 -8.27
N LEU A 301 -2.80 -4.42 -7.50
CA LEU A 301 -2.83 -5.80 -7.98
C LEU A 301 -3.70 -5.93 -9.24
N SER A 302 -4.92 -5.37 -9.24
CA SER A 302 -5.82 -5.38 -10.40
C SER A 302 -5.24 -4.65 -11.60
N LEU A 303 -4.58 -3.50 -11.37
CA LEU A 303 -3.92 -2.72 -12.42
C LEU A 303 -2.74 -3.50 -13.02
N MET A 304 -1.94 -4.16 -12.18
CA MET A 304 -0.80 -4.97 -12.64
C MET A 304 -1.25 -6.21 -13.41
N VAL A 305 -2.35 -6.87 -13.02
CA VAL A 305 -2.93 -7.96 -13.83
C VAL A 305 -3.26 -7.44 -15.25
N SER A 306 -3.93 -6.29 -15.34
CA SER A 306 -4.31 -5.70 -16.62
C SER A 306 -3.09 -5.30 -17.46
N ALA A 307 -2.08 -4.70 -16.82
CA ALA A 307 -0.82 -4.32 -17.47
C ALA A 307 -0.08 -5.56 -18.01
N VAL A 308 0.11 -6.59 -17.19
CA VAL A 308 0.75 -7.84 -17.60
C VAL A 308 -0.01 -8.47 -18.77
N GLN A 309 -1.34 -8.58 -18.66
CA GLN A 309 -2.17 -9.18 -19.71
C GLN A 309 -2.07 -8.43 -21.06
N SER A 310 -2.04 -7.09 -21.03
CA SER A 310 -1.92 -6.29 -22.25
C SER A 310 -0.62 -6.56 -22.98
N HIS A 311 0.48 -6.74 -22.28
CA HIS A 311 1.79 -7.04 -22.85
C HIS A 311 1.96 -8.51 -23.31
N LEU A 312 1.13 -9.43 -22.83
CA LEU A 312 1.13 -10.82 -23.29
C LEU A 312 0.40 -10.99 -24.62
N THR A 313 -0.66 -10.21 -24.84
CA THR A 313 -1.54 -10.31 -26.02
C THR A 313 -1.00 -9.57 -27.24
N VAL A 314 -0.11 -8.59 -27.06
CA VAL A 314 0.56 -7.92 -28.18
C VAL A 314 1.55 -8.89 -28.81
N ARG A 315 1.22 -9.44 -29.99
CA ARG A 315 2.20 -10.18 -30.81
C ARG A 315 3.31 -9.22 -31.22
N PRO A 316 4.59 -9.63 -31.17
CA PRO A 316 5.66 -8.85 -31.79
C PRO A 316 5.25 -8.57 -33.25
N SER A 317 5.41 -7.34 -33.70
CA SER A 317 5.19 -7.01 -35.10
C SER A 317 6.18 -7.82 -35.95
N THR A 318 5.69 -8.88 -36.57
CA THR A 318 6.46 -9.67 -37.55
C THR A 318 6.48 -8.91 -38.86
N GLU A 319 7.07 -7.72 -38.89
CA GLU A 319 7.40 -7.01 -40.13
C GLU A 319 8.56 -6.04 -39.86
N LYS A 320 9.77 -6.50 -40.14
CA LYS A 320 10.85 -5.67 -40.71
C LYS A 320 11.66 -6.51 -41.69
#